data_2b4646495a3c813f872429e4fb7283a1
#
_entry.id   2b4646495a3c813f872429e4fb7283a1
#
_cell.length_a   1.000
_cell.length_b   1.000
_cell.length_c   1.000
_cell.angle_alpha   90.00
_cell.angle_beta   90.00
_cell.angle_gamma   90.00
#
_symmetry.space_group_name_H-M   'P 1'
#
loop_
_entity.id
_entity.type
_entity.pdbx_description
1 polymer ?
#
loop_
_entity_poly.entity_id
_entity_poly.type
_entity_poly.pdbx_seq_one_letter_code
_entity_poly.pdbx_strand_id
1 'polypeptide(L)'
;MAETGSAIARRGLFARWPRRHILVALTFLACVIAYTDRVNISVAAVAMKEQFGWSQTQKGSVLAAFFVGYLLFMFVAGLLAHRFGGKRVLGHSVLAWSIFTLLTPAAAALSIALLIVARIGLGVGEAGAYPSIYELFGRWVPAAERARAVARTNSGFPFGTVIGLIVSGWLVERYSWTAPFYLFGFIGLLWLIVWIQQVENDPAADPRLTPGERVLLQAAKSTTERTHRIALRRLLLRPTVAGIVAGHVAFTWNLYVLLSWLPSYFRDVHGLSIGHSGLFSAAPWLTMFAVGNVAGPVADWMVERGANVTATRKLMQCGALTVSAGLLLALHEAHSAVVALTLLCGAAGALACTSAGYMPVYLDVAPRDGAILFAFGNMFGAVPGIVGVAITGWLLDFTGTYFAAFVLTAIVSALGALAFGLLVDARPFVD
;
A
#
# COMPACT_ATOMS: atom_id res chain seq x y z
N MET A 1 -40.27 46.01 -7.45
CA MET A 1 -40.61 44.78 -8.19
C MET A 1 -39.43 43.87 -8.16
N ALA A 2 -39.68 42.71 -7.64
CA ALA A 2 -38.75 41.67 -7.25
C ALA A 2 -37.94 41.08 -8.40
N GLU A 3 -36.67 40.85 -8.17
CA GLU A 3 -35.94 39.74 -8.79
C GLU A 3 -35.47 38.79 -7.71
N THR A 4 -36.37 37.90 -7.32
CA THR A 4 -36.07 36.66 -6.64
C THR A 4 -35.61 35.62 -7.68
N GLY A 5 -34.38 35.76 -8.15
CA GLY A 5 -33.69 34.70 -8.93
C GLY A 5 -33.35 33.52 -8.02
N SER A 6 -34.13 32.46 -8.13
CA SER A 6 -34.01 31.20 -7.42
C SER A 6 -32.64 30.57 -7.64
N ALA A 7 -31.74 30.75 -6.70
CA ALA A 7 -30.61 29.85 -6.51
C ALA A 7 -31.18 28.52 -5.98
N ILE A 8 -31.64 27.66 -6.87
CA ILE A 8 -31.84 26.24 -6.58
C ILE A 8 -30.44 25.68 -6.33
N ALA A 9 -30.00 25.77 -5.09
CA ALA A 9 -28.81 25.06 -4.62
C ALA A 9 -29.05 23.59 -4.92
N ARG A 10 -28.29 23.05 -5.89
CA ARG A 10 -28.17 21.62 -6.11
C ARG A 10 -27.67 21.01 -4.80
N ARG A 11 -28.60 20.54 -3.98
CA ARG A 11 -28.32 19.77 -2.76
C ARG A 11 -27.71 18.45 -3.20
N GLY A 12 -26.40 18.44 -3.49
CA GLY A 12 -25.66 17.22 -3.77
C GLY A 12 -25.64 16.31 -2.54
N LEU A 13 -25.46 15.02 -2.76
CA LEU A 13 -25.42 13.94 -1.77
C LEU A 13 -24.56 14.27 -0.52
N PHE A 14 -23.58 15.17 -0.67
CA PHE A 14 -22.58 15.54 0.34
C PHE A 14 -22.80 16.93 0.97
N ALA A 15 -23.92 17.59 0.73
CA ALA A 15 -24.14 18.99 1.17
C ALA A 15 -24.10 19.21 2.70
N ARG A 16 -24.21 18.14 3.49
CA ARG A 16 -24.20 18.17 4.97
C ARG A 16 -22.87 17.75 5.61
N TRP A 17 -21.90 17.25 4.82
CA TRP A 17 -20.64 16.76 5.37
C TRP A 17 -19.56 17.85 5.34
N PRO A 18 -18.74 17.97 6.40
CA PRO A 18 -17.56 18.83 6.37
C PRO A 18 -16.67 18.48 5.17
N ARG A 19 -16.18 19.52 4.47
CA ARG A 19 -15.41 19.34 3.23
C ARG A 19 -14.16 18.48 3.43
N ARG A 20 -13.50 18.64 4.59
CA ARG A 20 -12.34 17.80 4.97
C ARG A 20 -12.68 16.31 5.07
N HIS A 21 -13.91 15.95 5.48
CA HIS A 21 -14.33 14.54 5.55
C HIS A 21 -14.62 13.97 4.15
N ILE A 22 -15.13 14.78 3.22
CA ILE A 22 -15.29 14.39 1.82
C ILE A 22 -13.92 14.12 1.19
N LEU A 23 -12.93 14.98 1.45
CA LEU A 23 -11.56 14.75 1.00
C LEU A 23 -11.02 13.41 1.52
N VAL A 24 -11.17 13.12 2.83
CA VAL A 24 -10.72 11.85 3.41
C VAL A 24 -11.44 10.65 2.79
N ALA A 25 -12.75 10.74 2.55
CA ALA A 25 -13.51 9.67 1.90
C ALA A 25 -13.04 9.44 0.45
N LEU A 26 -12.80 10.51 -0.31
CA LEU A 26 -12.31 10.39 -1.68
C LEU A 26 -10.88 9.86 -1.74
N THR A 27 -10.00 10.25 -0.82
CA THR A 27 -8.64 9.70 -0.75
C THR A 27 -8.63 8.24 -0.30
N PHE A 28 -9.53 7.84 0.60
CA PHE A 28 -9.77 6.43 0.93
C PHE A 28 -10.17 5.63 -0.32
N LEU A 29 -11.14 6.11 -1.08
CA LEU A 29 -11.58 5.46 -2.32
C LEU A 29 -10.45 5.41 -3.37
N ALA A 30 -9.62 6.45 -3.49
CA ALA A 30 -8.44 6.42 -4.35
C ALA A 30 -7.46 5.30 -3.95
N CYS A 31 -7.22 5.11 -2.64
CA CYS A 31 -6.42 4.00 -2.15
C CYS A 31 -7.07 2.64 -2.44
N VAL A 32 -8.39 2.51 -2.29
CA VAL A 32 -9.11 1.28 -2.66
C VAL A 32 -8.91 0.96 -4.14
N ILE A 33 -9.12 1.93 -5.02
CA ILE A 33 -8.96 1.75 -6.48
C ILE A 33 -7.51 1.38 -6.82
N ALA A 34 -6.52 2.11 -6.30
CA ALA A 34 -5.11 1.83 -6.54
C ALA A 34 -4.74 0.39 -6.17
N TYR A 35 -5.16 -0.08 -4.99
CA TYR A 35 -4.85 -1.45 -4.57
C TYR A 35 -5.65 -2.51 -5.32
N THR A 36 -6.86 -2.21 -5.75
CA THR A 36 -7.63 -3.08 -6.65
C THR A 36 -6.90 -3.24 -7.99
N ASP A 37 -6.40 -2.14 -8.58
CA ASP A 37 -5.62 -2.13 -9.82
C ASP A 37 -4.26 -2.83 -9.68
N ARG A 38 -3.66 -2.75 -8.49
CA ARG A 38 -2.38 -3.40 -8.20
C ARG A 38 -2.50 -4.91 -8.12
N VAL A 39 -3.60 -5.43 -7.54
CA VAL A 39 -3.75 -6.87 -7.30
C VAL A 39 -4.47 -7.62 -8.41
N ASN A 40 -5.24 -6.95 -9.28
CA ASN A 40 -5.99 -7.60 -10.35
C ASN A 40 -5.08 -8.45 -11.25
N ILE A 41 -3.87 -7.96 -11.54
CA ILE A 41 -2.88 -8.67 -12.36
C ILE A 41 -2.42 -9.98 -11.70
N SER A 42 -2.34 -10.09 -10.37
CA SER A 42 -1.91 -11.33 -9.71
C SER A 42 -2.89 -12.48 -9.96
N VAL A 43 -4.18 -12.17 -10.09
CA VAL A 43 -5.23 -13.12 -10.44
C VAL A 43 -5.26 -13.35 -11.96
N ALA A 44 -5.28 -12.26 -12.75
CA ALA A 44 -5.34 -12.34 -14.20
C ALA A 44 -4.11 -13.06 -14.79
N ALA A 45 -2.91 -12.89 -14.20
CA ALA A 45 -1.69 -13.53 -14.66
C ALA A 45 -1.71 -15.06 -14.58
N VAL A 46 -2.63 -15.66 -13.81
CA VAL A 46 -2.88 -17.10 -13.82
C VAL A 46 -3.40 -17.53 -15.18
N ALA A 47 -4.49 -16.92 -15.65
CA ALA A 47 -5.08 -17.19 -16.95
C ALA A 47 -4.19 -16.71 -18.12
N MET A 48 -3.53 -15.56 -17.96
CA MET A 48 -2.60 -15.04 -18.97
C MET A 48 -1.42 -15.98 -19.21
N LYS A 49 -0.84 -16.56 -18.14
CA LYS A 49 0.23 -17.56 -18.26
C LYS A 49 -0.22 -18.77 -19.09
N GLU A 50 -1.42 -19.29 -18.80
CA GLU A 50 -1.99 -20.41 -19.56
C GLU A 50 -2.23 -20.03 -21.03
N GLN A 51 -2.79 -18.85 -21.31
CA GLN A 51 -3.10 -18.40 -22.66
C GLN A 51 -1.88 -18.07 -23.51
N PHE A 52 -0.86 -17.42 -22.94
CA PHE A 52 0.32 -16.94 -23.66
C PHE A 52 1.54 -17.87 -23.55
N GLY A 53 1.44 -18.97 -22.79
CA GLY A 53 2.52 -19.93 -22.61
C GLY A 53 3.72 -19.37 -21.82
N TRP A 54 3.49 -18.45 -20.87
CA TRP A 54 4.58 -17.82 -20.13
C TRP A 54 5.26 -18.78 -19.16
N SER A 55 6.58 -18.62 -19.01
CA SER A 55 7.31 -19.20 -17.88
C SER A 55 6.93 -18.47 -16.58
N GLN A 56 7.27 -19.06 -15.42
CA GLN A 56 7.06 -18.38 -14.14
C GLN A 56 7.96 -17.12 -14.01
N THR A 57 9.17 -17.15 -14.59
CA THR A 57 10.08 -16.00 -14.68
C THR A 57 9.45 -14.85 -15.47
N GLN A 58 8.85 -15.13 -16.62
CA GLN A 58 8.16 -14.11 -17.42
C GLN A 58 6.97 -13.53 -16.66
N LYS A 59 6.15 -14.37 -16.03
CA LYS A 59 5.06 -13.92 -15.16
C LYS A 59 5.58 -13.07 -14.00
N GLY A 60 6.63 -13.50 -13.32
CA GLY A 60 7.26 -12.73 -12.24
C GLY A 60 7.77 -11.37 -12.70
N SER A 61 8.34 -11.27 -13.91
CA SER A 61 8.80 -10.02 -14.50
C SER A 61 7.63 -9.04 -14.77
N VAL A 62 6.50 -9.54 -15.25
CA VAL A 62 5.28 -8.74 -15.46
C VAL A 62 4.73 -8.23 -14.13
N LEU A 63 4.69 -9.07 -13.08
CA LEU A 63 4.21 -8.69 -11.76
C LEU A 63 5.14 -7.66 -11.09
N ALA A 64 6.47 -7.82 -11.26
CA ALA A 64 7.48 -6.93 -10.70
C ALA A 64 7.57 -5.56 -11.41
N ALA A 65 7.22 -5.49 -12.69
CA ALA A 65 7.37 -4.30 -13.53
C ALA A 65 6.69 -3.05 -12.97
N PHE A 66 5.53 -3.21 -12.31
CA PHE A 66 4.84 -2.13 -11.61
C PHE A 66 5.75 -1.42 -10.61
N PHE A 67 6.46 -2.17 -9.78
CA PHE A 67 7.30 -1.62 -8.71
C PHE A 67 8.50 -0.85 -9.24
N VAL A 68 8.98 -1.17 -10.45
CA VAL A 68 10.03 -0.41 -11.14
C VAL A 68 9.56 1.02 -11.42
N GLY A 69 8.40 1.18 -12.06
CA GLY A 69 7.82 2.50 -12.33
C GLY A 69 7.52 3.28 -11.05
N TYR A 70 6.93 2.59 -10.07
CA TYR A 70 6.59 3.17 -8.77
C TYR A 70 7.82 3.72 -8.05
N LEU A 71 8.90 2.92 -7.93
CA LEU A 71 10.15 3.32 -7.26
C LEU A 71 10.83 4.50 -7.96
N LEU A 72 10.97 4.42 -9.29
CA LEU A 72 11.67 5.45 -10.06
C LEU A 72 10.97 6.81 -10.01
N PHE A 73 9.64 6.83 -9.93
CA PHE A 73 8.88 8.07 -10.00
C PHE A 73 8.44 8.61 -8.64
N MET A 74 8.50 7.82 -7.57
CA MET A 74 8.01 8.20 -6.24
C MET A 74 8.61 9.52 -5.72
N PHE A 75 9.92 9.73 -5.91
CA PHE A 75 10.58 10.97 -5.50
C PHE A 75 10.14 12.17 -6.35
N VAL A 76 10.09 11.99 -7.67
CA VAL A 76 9.63 13.02 -8.62
C VAL A 76 8.18 13.41 -8.32
N ALA A 77 7.32 12.44 -8.07
CA ALA A 77 5.92 12.66 -7.72
C ALA A 77 5.76 13.50 -6.44
N GLY A 78 6.63 13.29 -5.45
CA GLY A 78 6.66 14.13 -4.24
C GLY A 78 6.98 15.60 -4.55
N LEU A 79 7.96 15.85 -5.40
CA LEU A 79 8.31 17.22 -5.85
C LEU A 79 7.17 17.85 -6.65
N LEU A 80 6.52 17.08 -7.52
CA LEU A 80 5.37 17.54 -8.30
C LEU A 80 4.19 17.90 -7.40
N ALA A 81 3.87 17.07 -6.40
CA ALA A 81 2.80 17.33 -5.44
C ALA A 81 3.06 18.61 -4.65
N HIS A 82 4.30 18.84 -4.22
CA HIS A 82 4.67 20.08 -3.54
C HIS A 82 4.57 21.32 -4.45
N ARG A 83 4.99 21.21 -5.71
CA ARG A 83 5.02 22.33 -6.65
C ARG A 83 3.64 22.68 -7.23
N PHE A 84 2.86 21.69 -7.63
CA PHE A 84 1.61 21.87 -8.37
C PHE A 84 0.36 21.66 -7.52
N GLY A 85 0.53 21.18 -6.28
CA GLY A 85 -0.53 20.88 -5.32
C GLY A 85 -1.12 19.47 -5.48
N GLY A 86 -1.53 18.90 -4.35
CA GLY A 86 -1.98 17.51 -4.28
C GLY A 86 -3.23 17.20 -5.11
N LYS A 87 -4.18 18.15 -5.25
CA LYS A 87 -5.39 17.95 -6.08
C LYS A 87 -5.02 17.59 -7.52
N ARG A 88 -4.15 18.41 -8.14
CA ARG A 88 -3.78 18.25 -9.55
C ARG A 88 -2.97 16.97 -9.75
N VAL A 89 -1.96 16.75 -8.91
CA VAL A 89 -1.07 15.59 -9.05
C VAL A 89 -1.83 14.30 -8.82
N LEU A 90 -2.68 14.20 -7.80
CA LEU A 90 -3.50 13.01 -7.58
C LEU A 90 -4.47 12.76 -8.75
N GLY A 91 -5.10 13.82 -9.28
CA GLY A 91 -5.98 13.69 -10.44
C GLY A 91 -5.25 13.14 -11.68
N HIS A 92 -4.06 13.69 -12.00
CA HIS A 92 -3.23 13.16 -13.11
C HIS A 92 -2.71 11.74 -12.84
N SER A 93 -2.38 11.43 -11.59
CA SER A 93 -1.99 10.09 -11.16
C SER A 93 -3.11 9.08 -11.44
N VAL A 94 -4.35 9.37 -10.97
CA VAL A 94 -5.50 8.50 -11.22
C VAL A 94 -5.79 8.35 -12.71
N LEU A 95 -5.72 9.44 -13.48
CA LEU A 95 -5.88 9.39 -14.92
C LEU A 95 -4.84 8.47 -15.58
N ALA A 96 -3.57 8.66 -15.23
CA ALA A 96 -2.48 7.88 -15.80
C ALA A 96 -2.63 6.38 -15.49
N TRP A 97 -2.79 6.02 -14.21
CA TRP A 97 -2.90 4.61 -13.87
C TRP A 97 -4.16 3.96 -14.44
N SER A 98 -5.32 4.68 -14.49
CA SER A 98 -6.55 4.16 -15.08
C SER A 98 -6.38 3.90 -16.58
N ILE A 99 -5.70 4.80 -17.31
CA ILE A 99 -5.38 4.59 -18.74
C ILE A 99 -4.49 3.36 -18.91
N PHE A 100 -3.41 3.22 -18.13
CA PHE A 100 -2.53 2.05 -18.23
C PHE A 100 -3.24 0.76 -17.82
N THR A 101 -4.18 0.80 -16.85
CA THR A 101 -5.03 -0.33 -16.52
C THR A 101 -5.89 -0.74 -17.72
N LEU A 102 -6.57 0.21 -18.37
CA LEU A 102 -7.40 -0.05 -19.57
C LEU A 102 -6.57 -0.54 -20.78
N LEU A 103 -5.33 -0.07 -20.92
CA LEU A 103 -4.43 -0.48 -22.00
C LEU A 103 -3.76 -1.83 -21.75
N THR A 104 -3.75 -2.34 -20.52
CA THR A 104 -3.09 -3.61 -20.16
C THR A 104 -3.54 -4.79 -21.05
N PRO A 105 -4.85 -5.02 -21.34
CA PRO A 105 -5.26 -6.10 -22.23
C PRO A 105 -4.70 -5.97 -23.66
N ALA A 106 -4.73 -4.78 -24.24
CA ALA A 106 -4.20 -4.54 -25.57
C ALA A 106 -2.67 -4.72 -25.62
N ALA A 107 -1.96 -4.22 -24.61
CA ALA A 107 -0.52 -4.39 -24.51
C ALA A 107 -0.12 -5.87 -24.38
N ALA A 108 -0.86 -6.65 -23.59
CA ALA A 108 -0.61 -8.08 -23.41
C ALA A 108 -0.87 -8.88 -24.73
N ALA A 109 -1.91 -8.50 -25.49
CA ALA A 109 -2.21 -9.13 -26.77
C ALA A 109 -1.12 -8.87 -27.83
N LEU A 110 -0.43 -7.72 -27.76
CA LEU A 110 0.62 -7.36 -28.69
C LEU A 110 1.96 -8.01 -28.34
N SER A 111 2.42 -7.87 -27.12
CA SER A 111 3.64 -8.52 -26.64
C SER A 111 3.84 -8.38 -25.12
N ILE A 112 4.61 -9.32 -24.54
CA ILE A 112 5.00 -9.24 -23.14
C ILE A 112 5.83 -7.98 -22.83
N ALA A 113 6.64 -7.49 -23.78
CA ALA A 113 7.43 -6.27 -23.62
C ALA A 113 6.53 -5.04 -23.49
N LEU A 114 5.50 -4.90 -24.31
CA LEU A 114 4.51 -3.82 -24.20
C LEU A 114 3.71 -3.91 -22.89
N LEU A 115 3.37 -5.13 -22.47
CA LEU A 115 2.74 -5.35 -21.17
C LEU A 115 3.63 -4.87 -20.04
N ILE A 116 4.93 -5.19 -20.04
CA ILE A 116 5.89 -4.71 -19.05
C ILE A 116 5.94 -3.18 -19.05
N VAL A 117 6.00 -2.54 -20.21
CA VAL A 117 5.96 -1.07 -20.34
C VAL A 117 4.67 -0.50 -19.77
N ALA A 118 3.51 -1.09 -20.06
CA ALA A 118 2.23 -0.67 -19.51
C ALA A 118 2.20 -0.80 -17.97
N ARG A 119 2.77 -1.87 -17.43
CA ARG A 119 2.90 -2.08 -15.97
C ARG A 119 3.84 -1.05 -15.31
N ILE A 120 4.97 -0.72 -15.95
CA ILE A 120 5.86 0.36 -15.49
C ILE A 120 5.09 1.70 -15.51
N GLY A 121 4.38 2.00 -16.60
CA GLY A 121 3.57 3.21 -16.72
C GLY A 121 2.48 3.32 -15.64
N LEU A 122 1.83 2.20 -15.30
CA LEU A 122 0.87 2.14 -14.19
C LEU A 122 1.54 2.47 -12.86
N GLY A 123 2.74 1.90 -12.61
CA GLY A 123 3.53 2.20 -11.41
C GLY A 123 3.94 3.67 -11.31
N VAL A 124 4.36 4.29 -12.42
CA VAL A 124 4.61 5.75 -12.51
C VAL A 124 3.35 6.53 -12.14
N GLY A 125 2.20 6.15 -12.68
CA GLY A 125 0.91 6.78 -12.36
C GLY A 125 0.59 6.71 -10.87
N GLU A 126 0.69 5.54 -10.25
CA GLU A 126 0.36 5.37 -8.82
C GLU A 126 1.35 6.04 -7.86
N ALA A 127 2.60 6.28 -8.26
CA ALA A 127 3.63 6.85 -7.40
C ALA A 127 3.25 8.22 -6.82
N GLY A 128 2.38 8.97 -7.50
CA GLY A 128 1.90 10.28 -7.05
C GLY A 128 0.80 10.26 -5.99
N ALA A 129 0.19 9.10 -5.72
CA ALA A 129 -0.98 9.03 -4.84
C ALA A 129 -0.67 9.49 -3.40
N TYR A 130 0.23 8.80 -2.72
CA TYR A 130 0.54 9.12 -1.32
C TYR A 130 1.14 10.51 -1.10
N PRO A 131 2.14 10.98 -1.87
CA PRO A 131 2.65 12.34 -1.72
C PRO A 131 1.56 13.41 -1.86
N SER A 132 0.65 13.22 -2.82
CA SER A 132 -0.47 14.14 -3.05
C SER A 132 -1.47 14.15 -1.91
N ILE A 133 -1.80 12.98 -1.36
CA ILE A 133 -2.71 12.83 -0.22
C ILE A 133 -2.14 13.51 1.02
N TYR A 134 -0.86 13.28 1.33
CA TYR A 134 -0.22 13.92 2.48
C TYR A 134 -0.09 15.45 2.33
N GLU A 135 0.17 15.93 1.12
CA GLU A 135 0.19 17.36 0.82
C GLU A 135 -1.19 18.01 1.08
N LEU A 136 -2.27 17.37 0.59
CA LEU A 136 -3.64 17.84 0.82
C LEU A 136 -4.01 17.78 2.30
N PHE A 137 -3.65 16.72 3.01
CA PHE A 137 -3.95 16.62 4.45
C PHE A 137 -3.19 17.68 5.27
N GLY A 138 -2.01 18.10 4.82
CA GLY A 138 -1.30 19.23 5.40
C GLY A 138 -2.10 20.54 5.35
N ARG A 139 -2.92 20.73 4.31
CA ARG A 139 -3.73 21.95 4.09
C ARG A 139 -5.16 21.84 4.61
N TRP A 140 -5.79 20.67 4.45
CA TRP A 140 -7.23 20.47 4.66
C TRP A 140 -7.57 19.85 6.01
N VAL A 141 -6.62 19.25 6.72
CA VAL A 141 -6.90 18.50 7.94
C VAL A 141 -6.13 19.12 9.11
N PRO A 142 -6.83 19.55 10.18
CA PRO A 142 -6.20 20.03 11.40
C PRO A 142 -5.24 19.02 11.99
N ALA A 143 -4.15 19.46 12.64
CA ALA A 143 -3.12 18.59 13.19
C ALA A 143 -3.68 17.51 14.13
N ALA A 144 -4.67 17.87 14.97
CA ALA A 144 -5.32 16.94 15.90
C ALA A 144 -6.15 15.81 15.22
N GLU A 145 -6.60 16.02 13.97
CA GLU A 145 -7.39 15.04 13.20
C GLU A 145 -6.54 14.28 12.17
N ARG A 146 -5.31 14.76 11.87
CA ARG A 146 -4.48 14.28 10.76
C ARG A 146 -4.13 12.80 10.87
N ALA A 147 -3.75 12.34 12.06
CA ALA A 147 -3.45 10.92 12.27
C ALA A 147 -4.63 10.01 11.95
N ARG A 148 -5.84 10.41 12.37
CA ARG A 148 -7.08 9.67 12.06
C ARG A 148 -7.42 9.70 10.57
N ALA A 149 -7.20 10.82 9.88
CA ALA A 149 -7.43 10.94 8.45
C ALA A 149 -6.48 10.01 7.66
N VAL A 150 -5.19 10.00 8.02
CA VAL A 150 -4.19 9.09 7.43
C VAL A 150 -4.57 7.63 7.67
N ALA A 151 -4.93 7.26 8.90
CA ALA A 151 -5.33 5.89 9.24
C ALA A 151 -6.55 5.43 8.43
N ARG A 152 -7.59 6.30 8.31
CA ARG A 152 -8.77 6.01 7.49
C ARG A 152 -8.42 5.82 6.02
N THR A 153 -7.59 6.69 5.45
CA THR A 153 -7.15 6.58 4.05
C THR A 153 -6.34 5.31 3.83
N ASN A 154 -5.40 4.98 4.73
CA ASN A 154 -4.58 3.79 4.63
C ASN A 154 -5.37 2.48 4.82
N SER A 155 -6.53 2.50 5.49
CA SER A 155 -7.41 1.33 5.54
C SER A 155 -7.97 0.95 4.16
N GLY A 156 -7.90 1.83 3.17
CA GLY A 156 -8.20 1.54 1.77
C GLY A 156 -7.27 0.47 1.16
N PHE A 157 -6.04 0.31 1.67
CA PHE A 157 -5.10 -0.73 1.22
C PHE A 157 -5.66 -2.16 1.38
N PRO A 158 -5.88 -2.68 2.60
CA PRO A 158 -6.38 -4.04 2.75
C PRO A 158 -7.79 -4.20 2.16
N PHE A 159 -8.61 -3.16 2.23
CA PHE A 159 -9.96 -3.19 1.69
C PHE A 159 -9.96 -3.32 0.15
N GLY A 160 -9.14 -2.51 -0.53
CA GLY A 160 -8.97 -2.59 -1.99
C GLY A 160 -8.34 -3.92 -2.42
N THR A 161 -7.38 -4.44 -1.65
CA THR A 161 -6.77 -5.74 -1.91
C THR A 161 -7.80 -6.87 -1.85
N VAL A 162 -8.63 -6.92 -0.81
CA VAL A 162 -9.68 -7.94 -0.66
C VAL A 162 -10.68 -7.86 -1.79
N ILE A 163 -11.23 -6.68 -2.08
CA ILE A 163 -12.17 -6.46 -3.19
C ILE A 163 -11.52 -6.86 -4.51
N GLY A 164 -10.29 -6.40 -4.75
CA GLY A 164 -9.56 -6.66 -5.99
C GLY A 164 -9.36 -8.15 -6.25
N LEU A 165 -8.95 -8.91 -5.23
CA LEU A 165 -8.75 -10.36 -5.36
C LEU A 165 -10.05 -11.12 -5.61
N ILE A 166 -11.12 -10.82 -4.84
CA ILE A 166 -12.41 -11.51 -4.96
C ILE A 166 -13.08 -11.17 -6.30
N VAL A 167 -13.18 -9.88 -6.62
CA VAL A 167 -13.87 -9.42 -7.84
C VAL A 167 -13.08 -9.83 -9.08
N SER A 168 -11.73 -9.72 -9.06
CA SER A 168 -10.92 -10.19 -10.18
C SER A 168 -11.04 -11.69 -10.38
N GLY A 169 -11.01 -12.49 -9.30
CA GLY A 169 -11.21 -13.94 -9.37
C GLY A 169 -12.52 -14.31 -10.04
N TRP A 170 -13.62 -13.70 -9.60
CA TRP A 170 -14.94 -13.91 -10.15
C TRP A 170 -15.05 -13.47 -11.62
N LEU A 171 -14.50 -12.28 -11.96
CA LEU A 171 -14.55 -11.78 -13.33
C LEU A 171 -13.72 -12.62 -14.30
N VAL A 172 -12.53 -13.06 -13.89
CA VAL A 172 -11.67 -13.90 -14.71
C VAL A 172 -12.32 -15.25 -14.97
N GLU A 173 -12.92 -15.86 -13.95
CA GLU A 173 -13.57 -17.15 -14.08
C GLU A 173 -14.85 -17.08 -14.93
N ARG A 174 -15.65 -16.01 -14.77
CA ARG A 174 -16.96 -15.88 -15.43
C ARG A 174 -16.91 -15.34 -16.84
N TYR A 175 -15.94 -14.45 -17.12
CA TYR A 175 -15.84 -13.74 -18.39
C TYR A 175 -14.49 -13.95 -19.07
N SER A 176 -13.47 -13.23 -18.61
CA SER A 176 -12.10 -13.33 -19.12
C SER A 176 -11.11 -12.61 -18.19
N TRP A 177 -9.81 -12.88 -18.39
CA TRP A 177 -8.76 -12.18 -17.66
C TRP A 177 -8.70 -10.67 -17.98
N THR A 178 -9.30 -10.21 -19.08
CA THR A 178 -9.34 -8.79 -19.47
C THR A 178 -10.38 -8.00 -18.68
N ALA A 179 -11.45 -8.66 -18.21
CA ALA A 179 -12.59 -8.00 -17.59
C ALA A 179 -12.25 -7.15 -16.36
N PRO A 180 -11.39 -7.60 -15.41
CA PRO A 180 -11.00 -6.79 -14.26
C PRO A 180 -10.33 -5.48 -14.66
N PHE A 181 -9.48 -5.49 -15.70
CA PHE A 181 -8.79 -4.27 -16.14
C PHE A 181 -9.75 -3.22 -16.69
N TYR A 182 -10.74 -3.63 -17.47
CA TYR A 182 -11.75 -2.69 -17.96
C TYR A 182 -12.62 -2.16 -16.83
N LEU A 183 -13.10 -3.03 -15.92
CA LEU A 183 -13.95 -2.60 -14.82
C LEU A 183 -13.21 -1.57 -13.92
N PHE A 184 -12.02 -1.91 -13.45
CA PHE A 184 -11.32 -1.07 -12.48
C PHE A 184 -10.77 0.21 -13.12
N GLY A 185 -10.27 0.14 -14.37
CA GLY A 185 -9.86 1.33 -15.10
C GLY A 185 -11.02 2.32 -15.31
N PHE A 186 -12.22 1.83 -15.62
CA PHE A 186 -13.41 2.70 -15.70
C PHE A 186 -13.82 3.26 -14.33
N ILE A 187 -13.75 2.49 -13.26
CA ILE A 187 -14.03 2.99 -11.91
C ILE A 187 -13.07 4.13 -11.55
N GLY A 188 -11.79 4.02 -11.90
CA GLY A 188 -10.82 5.09 -11.68
C GLY A 188 -11.17 6.37 -12.45
N LEU A 189 -11.61 6.27 -13.70
CA LEU A 189 -12.05 7.43 -14.47
C LEU A 189 -13.34 8.06 -13.90
N LEU A 190 -14.28 7.26 -13.44
CA LEU A 190 -15.49 7.77 -12.76
C LEU A 190 -15.14 8.49 -11.46
N TRP A 191 -14.22 7.92 -10.66
CA TRP A 191 -13.73 8.58 -9.48
C TRP A 191 -13.06 9.93 -9.80
N LEU A 192 -12.28 10.00 -10.87
CA LEU A 192 -11.62 11.23 -11.32
C LEU A 192 -12.63 12.36 -11.62
N ILE A 193 -13.78 12.04 -12.25
CA ILE A 193 -14.84 13.01 -12.50
C ILE A 193 -15.34 13.60 -11.17
N VAL A 194 -15.62 12.75 -10.19
CA VAL A 194 -16.06 13.19 -8.86
C VAL A 194 -14.96 14.01 -8.17
N TRP A 195 -13.69 13.58 -8.28
CA TRP A 195 -12.55 14.27 -7.69
C TRP A 195 -12.40 15.71 -8.18
N ILE A 196 -12.43 15.90 -9.50
CA ILE A 196 -12.29 17.21 -10.12
C ILE A 196 -13.39 18.17 -9.64
N GLN A 197 -14.62 17.68 -9.49
CA GLN A 197 -15.78 18.47 -9.09
C GLN A 197 -15.83 18.77 -7.59
N GLN A 198 -15.33 17.84 -6.75
CA GLN A 198 -15.53 17.91 -5.31
C GLN A 198 -14.36 18.48 -4.53
N VAL A 199 -13.13 18.42 -5.02
CA VAL A 199 -11.95 18.82 -4.25
C VAL A 199 -11.34 20.09 -4.81
N GLU A 200 -10.88 20.96 -3.91
CA GLU A 200 -10.04 22.11 -4.25
C GLU A 200 -8.64 21.94 -3.65
N ASN A 201 -7.64 22.56 -4.30
CA ASN A 201 -6.24 22.44 -3.85
C ASN A 201 -6.00 23.23 -2.55
N ASP A 202 -6.58 24.40 -2.44
CA ASP A 202 -6.54 25.25 -1.24
C ASP A 202 -7.94 25.36 -0.62
N PRO A 203 -8.09 25.10 0.69
CA PRO A 203 -9.36 25.33 1.39
C PRO A 203 -9.92 26.73 1.18
N ALA A 204 -9.05 27.75 1.10
CA ALA A 204 -9.49 29.14 0.92
C ALA A 204 -10.24 29.38 -0.40
N ALA A 205 -9.96 28.55 -1.42
CA ALA A 205 -10.58 28.63 -2.74
C ALA A 205 -11.90 27.86 -2.86
N ASP A 206 -12.30 27.08 -1.84
CA ASP A 206 -13.56 26.31 -1.89
C ASP A 206 -14.74 27.16 -1.39
N PRO A 207 -15.68 27.58 -2.27
CA PRO A 207 -16.82 28.38 -1.87
C PRO A 207 -17.83 27.60 -0.99
N ARG A 208 -17.72 26.27 -0.95
CA ARG A 208 -18.61 25.38 -0.19
C ARG A 208 -18.15 25.18 1.25
N LEU A 209 -17.03 25.81 1.66
CA LEU A 209 -16.52 25.72 3.02
C LEU A 209 -17.42 26.49 3.99
N THR A 210 -17.82 25.84 5.08
CA THR A 210 -18.62 26.52 6.12
C THR A 210 -17.76 27.53 6.88
N PRO A 211 -18.35 28.63 7.42
CA PRO A 211 -17.60 29.61 8.20
C PRO A 211 -16.81 28.98 9.37
N GLY A 212 -17.42 28.04 10.10
CA GLY A 212 -16.76 27.34 11.21
C GLY A 212 -15.58 26.47 10.75
N GLU A 213 -15.70 25.78 9.63
CA GLU A 213 -14.60 24.98 9.07
C GLU A 213 -13.47 25.88 8.56
N ARG A 214 -13.80 27.05 8.01
CA ARG A 214 -12.79 28.06 7.58
C ARG A 214 -11.97 28.57 8.75
N VAL A 215 -12.60 28.92 9.87
CA VAL A 215 -11.92 29.35 11.09
C VAL A 215 -11.02 28.25 11.64
N LEU A 216 -11.52 26.99 11.69
CA LEU A 216 -10.77 25.84 12.16
C LEU A 216 -9.49 25.62 11.35
N LEU A 217 -9.56 25.72 10.02
CA LEU A 217 -8.42 25.50 9.13
C LEU A 217 -7.41 26.65 9.15
N GLN A 218 -7.89 27.90 9.34
CA GLN A 218 -7.01 29.06 9.52
C GLN A 218 -6.21 28.99 10.82
N ALA A 219 -6.85 28.62 11.93
CA ALA A 219 -6.18 28.43 13.21
C ALA A 219 -5.09 27.34 13.14
N ALA A 220 -5.29 26.29 12.35
CA ALA A 220 -4.33 25.21 12.18
C ALA A 220 -3.07 25.61 11.36
N LYS A 221 -3.15 26.64 10.52
CA LYS A 221 -2.02 27.16 9.73
C LYS A 221 -0.98 27.91 10.57
N SER A 222 -1.39 28.52 11.68
CA SER A 222 -0.52 29.38 12.51
C SER A 222 0.47 28.65 13.41
N THR A 223 0.36 27.32 13.53
CA THR A 223 1.16 26.51 14.46
C THR A 223 2.36 25.78 13.83
N THR A 224 2.66 26.04 12.55
CA THR A 224 3.81 25.36 11.90
C THR A 224 5.10 26.13 12.13
N GLU A 225 5.74 25.91 13.27
CA GLU A 225 7.06 26.47 13.58
C GLU A 225 8.15 25.83 12.70
N ARG A 226 9.07 26.71 12.25
CA ARG A 226 10.30 26.32 11.57
C ARG A 226 11.22 25.62 12.58
N THR A 227 11.47 24.34 12.41
CA THR A 227 12.35 23.56 13.28
C THR A 227 13.74 23.37 12.67
N HIS A 228 14.77 23.42 13.50
CA HIS A 228 16.15 23.08 13.16
C HIS A 228 16.21 21.66 12.58
N ARG A 229 16.84 21.49 11.42
CA ARG A 229 17.00 20.18 10.76
C ARG A 229 18.35 19.58 11.15
N ILE A 230 18.34 18.35 11.64
CA ILE A 230 19.56 17.53 11.75
C ILE A 230 20.18 17.38 10.36
N ALA A 231 21.52 17.37 10.26
CA ALA A 231 22.18 17.11 8.98
C ALA A 231 21.76 15.72 8.48
N LEU A 232 20.92 15.67 7.43
CA LEU A 232 20.27 14.46 6.88
C LEU A 232 21.27 13.30 6.70
N ARG A 233 22.49 13.60 6.26
CA ARG A 233 23.56 12.59 6.08
C ARG A 233 23.93 11.89 7.39
N ARG A 234 24.05 12.64 8.50
CA ARG A 234 24.39 12.05 9.81
C ARG A 234 23.25 11.18 10.33
N LEU A 235 22.01 11.59 10.06
CA LEU A 235 20.82 10.86 10.44
C LEU A 235 20.73 9.51 9.70
N LEU A 236 20.90 9.53 8.38
CA LEU A 236 20.76 8.34 7.53
C LEU A 236 21.86 7.29 7.75
N LEU A 237 23.03 7.67 8.23
CA LEU A 237 24.18 6.76 8.47
C LEU A 237 24.13 6.09 9.86
N ARG A 238 23.13 6.35 10.70
CA ARG A 238 23.04 5.72 12.02
C ARG A 238 22.68 4.24 11.91
N PRO A 239 23.31 3.34 12.67
CA PRO A 239 23.00 1.89 12.66
C PRO A 239 21.53 1.59 12.93
N THR A 240 20.88 2.34 13.82
CA THR A 240 19.46 2.22 14.10
C THR A 240 18.60 2.43 12.84
N VAL A 241 18.94 3.38 11.96
CA VAL A 241 18.22 3.61 10.70
C VAL A 241 18.39 2.41 9.78
N ALA A 242 19.60 1.85 9.67
CA ALA A 242 19.82 0.63 8.89
C ALA A 242 18.99 -0.55 9.42
N GLY A 243 18.89 -0.71 10.75
CA GLY A 243 18.04 -1.72 11.38
C GLY A 243 16.55 -1.53 11.06
N ILE A 244 16.04 -0.28 11.14
CA ILE A 244 14.64 0.03 10.80
C ILE A 244 14.38 -0.29 9.32
N VAL A 245 15.27 0.12 8.42
CA VAL A 245 15.17 -0.15 6.98
C VAL A 245 15.19 -1.65 6.70
N ALA A 246 16.07 -2.42 7.35
CA ALA A 246 16.12 -3.88 7.19
C ALA A 246 14.80 -4.55 7.63
N GLY A 247 14.24 -4.14 8.77
CA GLY A 247 12.93 -4.60 9.24
C GLY A 247 11.80 -4.23 8.28
N HIS A 248 11.83 -3.03 7.71
CA HIS A 248 10.86 -2.56 6.71
C HIS A 248 10.96 -3.37 5.40
N VAL A 249 12.17 -3.59 4.90
CA VAL A 249 12.44 -4.42 3.71
C VAL A 249 11.94 -5.85 3.92
N ALA A 250 12.21 -6.45 5.08
CA ALA A 250 11.73 -7.80 5.39
C ALA A 250 10.20 -7.89 5.43
N PHE A 251 9.52 -6.89 6.03
CA PHE A 251 8.07 -6.79 6.01
C PHE A 251 7.53 -6.70 4.57
N THR A 252 8.05 -5.76 3.77
CA THR A 252 7.55 -5.54 2.40
C THR A 252 7.92 -6.68 1.46
N TRP A 253 8.98 -7.45 1.72
CA TRP A 253 9.27 -8.68 1.01
C TRP A 253 8.14 -9.69 1.15
N ASN A 254 7.76 -10.01 2.39
CA ASN A 254 6.61 -10.86 2.67
C ASN A 254 5.34 -10.34 2.00
N LEU A 255 5.07 -9.03 2.20
CA LEU A 255 3.89 -8.37 1.67
C LEU A 255 3.76 -8.56 0.16
N TYR A 256 4.79 -8.20 -0.61
CA TYR A 256 4.72 -8.18 -2.07
C TYR A 256 4.81 -9.57 -2.69
N VAL A 257 5.57 -10.51 -2.10
CA VAL A 257 5.58 -11.90 -2.56
C VAL A 257 4.21 -12.53 -2.38
N LEU A 258 3.59 -12.41 -1.20
CA LEU A 258 2.26 -12.93 -0.95
C LEU A 258 1.21 -12.23 -1.84
N LEU A 259 1.25 -10.90 -1.96
CA LEU A 259 0.32 -10.14 -2.80
C LEU A 259 0.33 -10.60 -4.26
N SER A 260 1.52 -10.89 -4.77
CA SER A 260 1.70 -11.22 -6.20
C SER A 260 1.46 -12.69 -6.52
N TRP A 261 1.77 -13.61 -5.59
CA TRP A 261 1.87 -15.02 -5.90
C TRP A 261 0.81 -15.90 -5.23
N LEU A 262 0.05 -15.42 -4.22
CA LEU A 262 -0.97 -16.25 -3.55
C LEU A 262 -2.03 -16.83 -4.49
N PRO A 263 -2.62 -16.07 -5.46
CA PRO A 263 -3.60 -16.67 -6.37
C PRO A 263 -3.01 -17.82 -7.18
N SER A 264 -1.75 -17.67 -7.63
CA SER A 264 -1.02 -18.71 -8.36
C SER A 264 -0.71 -19.91 -7.49
N TYR A 265 -0.27 -19.69 -6.24
CA TYR A 265 -0.02 -20.77 -5.28
C TYR A 265 -1.25 -21.65 -5.06
N PHE A 266 -2.41 -21.03 -4.79
CA PHE A 266 -3.64 -21.79 -4.60
C PHE A 266 -4.11 -22.52 -5.87
N ARG A 267 -3.88 -21.93 -7.04
CA ARG A 267 -4.18 -22.58 -8.34
C ARG A 267 -3.23 -23.72 -8.62
N ASP A 268 -1.91 -23.47 -8.57
CA ASP A 268 -0.89 -24.39 -9.04
C ASP A 268 -0.66 -25.57 -8.07
N VAL A 269 -0.74 -25.34 -6.75
CA VAL A 269 -0.46 -26.35 -5.70
C VAL A 269 -1.73 -27.08 -5.26
N HIS A 270 -2.84 -26.35 -5.10
CA HIS A 270 -4.06 -26.92 -4.54
C HIS A 270 -5.18 -27.12 -5.58
N GLY A 271 -4.92 -26.81 -6.88
CA GLY A 271 -5.86 -27.05 -7.96
C GLY A 271 -7.17 -26.27 -7.87
N LEU A 272 -7.22 -25.18 -7.10
CA LEU A 272 -8.45 -24.37 -6.97
C LEU A 272 -8.79 -23.68 -8.30
N SER A 273 -10.07 -23.43 -8.55
CA SER A 273 -10.49 -22.55 -9.65
C SER A 273 -9.91 -21.13 -9.46
N ILE A 274 -9.86 -20.34 -10.53
CA ILE A 274 -9.32 -18.96 -10.43
C ILE A 274 -10.15 -18.12 -9.46
N GLY A 275 -11.48 -18.27 -9.46
CA GLY A 275 -12.37 -17.60 -8.52
C GLY A 275 -12.11 -17.99 -7.08
N HIS A 276 -11.99 -19.29 -6.79
CA HIS A 276 -11.65 -19.76 -5.45
C HIS A 276 -10.23 -19.36 -5.04
N SER A 277 -9.27 -19.36 -5.96
CA SER A 277 -7.89 -18.88 -5.69
C SER A 277 -7.88 -17.41 -5.30
N GLY A 278 -8.67 -16.56 -5.95
CA GLY A 278 -8.86 -15.16 -5.58
C GLY A 278 -9.49 -14.99 -4.19
N LEU A 279 -10.56 -15.75 -3.92
CA LEU A 279 -11.25 -15.73 -2.62
C LEU A 279 -10.33 -16.19 -1.48
N PHE A 280 -9.61 -17.30 -1.65
CA PHE A 280 -8.68 -17.81 -0.65
C PHE A 280 -7.51 -16.86 -0.43
N SER A 281 -7.02 -16.21 -1.50
CA SER A 281 -5.97 -15.20 -1.40
C SER A 281 -6.41 -13.93 -0.67
N ALA A 282 -7.71 -13.65 -0.59
CA ALA A 282 -8.24 -12.47 0.12
C ALA A 282 -8.24 -12.64 1.64
N ALA A 283 -8.42 -13.85 2.16
CA ALA A 283 -8.57 -14.09 3.60
C ALA A 283 -7.34 -13.69 4.45
N PRO A 284 -6.07 -13.92 4.03
CA PRO A 284 -4.89 -13.43 4.74
C PRO A 284 -4.89 -11.90 4.92
N TRP A 285 -5.41 -11.14 3.94
CA TRP A 285 -5.50 -9.67 4.02
C TRP A 285 -6.57 -9.19 4.99
N LEU A 286 -7.69 -9.92 5.10
CA LEU A 286 -8.71 -9.68 6.14
C LEU A 286 -8.13 -9.93 7.53
N THR A 287 -7.36 -11.01 7.70
CA THR A 287 -6.67 -11.30 8.97
C THR A 287 -5.65 -10.22 9.30
N MET A 288 -4.85 -9.79 8.31
CA MET A 288 -3.88 -8.69 8.47
C MET A 288 -4.59 -7.39 8.88
N PHE A 289 -5.73 -7.09 8.28
CA PHE A 289 -6.53 -5.92 8.65
C PHE A 289 -7.04 -6.01 10.09
N ALA A 290 -7.62 -7.14 10.48
CA ALA A 290 -8.17 -7.34 11.81
C ALA A 290 -7.07 -7.25 12.89
N VAL A 291 -5.98 -7.99 12.73
CA VAL A 291 -4.86 -8.01 13.68
C VAL A 291 -4.14 -6.66 13.73
N GLY A 292 -3.94 -5.99 12.58
CA GLY A 292 -3.29 -4.69 12.51
C GLY A 292 -4.02 -3.61 13.32
N ASN A 293 -5.35 -3.65 13.38
CA ASN A 293 -6.15 -2.73 14.20
C ASN A 293 -6.01 -2.99 15.71
N VAL A 294 -5.57 -4.18 16.12
CA VAL A 294 -5.35 -4.55 17.53
C VAL A 294 -3.88 -4.37 17.94
N ALA A 295 -2.95 -4.57 17.03
CA ALA A 295 -1.51 -4.57 17.31
C ALA A 295 -1.01 -3.24 17.89
N GLY A 296 -1.46 -2.08 17.34
CA GLY A 296 -1.13 -0.75 17.86
C GLY A 296 -1.58 -0.55 19.31
N PRO A 297 -2.89 -0.65 19.59
CA PRO A 297 -3.42 -0.56 20.95
C PRO A 297 -2.75 -1.52 21.96
N VAL A 298 -2.41 -2.74 21.55
CA VAL A 298 -1.67 -3.69 22.41
C VAL A 298 -0.27 -3.19 22.73
N ALA A 299 0.47 -2.68 21.74
CA ALA A 299 1.79 -2.12 21.97
C ALA A 299 1.75 -0.89 22.88
N ASP A 300 0.77 0.00 22.67
CA ASP A 300 0.59 1.20 23.52
C ASP A 300 0.24 0.79 24.96
N TRP A 301 -0.66 -0.16 25.16
CA TRP A 301 -1.00 -0.70 26.46
C TRP A 301 0.21 -1.33 27.19
N MET A 302 1.10 -2.02 26.46
CA MET A 302 2.33 -2.55 27.05
C MET A 302 3.22 -1.43 27.57
N VAL A 303 3.41 -0.37 26.78
CA VAL A 303 4.25 0.79 27.15
C VAL A 303 3.64 1.56 28.32
N GLU A 304 2.33 1.79 28.34
CA GLU A 304 1.60 2.45 29.43
C GLU A 304 1.73 1.68 30.77
N ARG A 305 1.86 0.35 30.69
CA ARG A 305 2.13 -0.51 31.87
C ARG A 305 3.60 -0.58 32.28
N GLY A 306 4.45 0.24 31.67
CA GLY A 306 5.86 0.35 32.04
C GLY A 306 6.81 -0.56 31.26
N ALA A 307 6.35 -1.22 30.18
CA ALA A 307 7.27 -1.94 29.31
C ALA A 307 8.20 -0.97 28.58
N ASN A 308 9.46 -1.37 28.42
CA ASN A 308 10.44 -0.58 27.68
C ASN A 308 10.02 -0.44 26.20
N VAL A 309 10.01 0.80 25.69
CA VAL A 309 9.58 1.10 24.30
C VAL A 309 10.41 0.29 23.29
N THR A 310 11.73 0.29 23.39
CA THR A 310 12.60 -0.49 22.49
C THR A 310 12.28 -1.98 22.53
N ALA A 311 12.07 -2.55 23.72
CA ALA A 311 11.71 -3.96 23.88
C ALA A 311 10.35 -4.27 23.25
N THR A 312 9.36 -3.41 23.44
CA THR A 312 8.03 -3.54 22.83
C THR A 312 8.12 -3.48 21.29
N ARG A 313 8.87 -2.49 20.74
CA ARG A 313 9.06 -2.39 19.29
C ARG A 313 9.77 -3.61 18.70
N LYS A 314 10.81 -4.13 19.39
CA LYS A 314 11.51 -5.36 18.99
C LYS A 314 10.60 -6.58 19.06
N LEU A 315 9.82 -6.75 20.12
CA LEU A 315 8.86 -7.85 20.24
C LEU A 315 7.87 -7.85 19.08
N MET A 316 7.27 -6.68 18.79
CA MET A 316 6.30 -6.53 17.71
C MET A 316 6.93 -6.79 16.33
N GLN A 317 8.14 -6.34 16.06
CA GLN A 317 8.80 -6.52 14.78
C GLN A 317 9.43 -7.91 14.62
N CYS A 318 10.33 -8.27 15.52
CA CYS A 318 11.09 -9.53 15.41
C CYS A 318 10.18 -10.74 15.64
N GLY A 319 9.28 -10.67 16.62
CA GLY A 319 8.29 -11.72 16.86
C GLY A 319 7.39 -11.95 15.67
N ALA A 320 6.87 -10.87 15.06
CA ALA A 320 6.06 -10.96 13.86
C ALA A 320 6.78 -11.63 12.69
N LEU A 321 8.01 -11.20 12.39
CA LEU A 321 8.81 -11.76 11.29
C LEU A 321 9.18 -13.23 11.55
N THR A 322 9.53 -13.59 12.78
CA THR A 322 9.88 -14.95 13.15
C THR A 322 8.68 -15.91 13.08
N VAL A 323 7.53 -15.49 13.62
CA VAL A 323 6.30 -16.30 13.56
C VAL A 323 5.84 -16.46 12.11
N SER A 324 5.83 -15.36 11.33
CA SER A 324 5.49 -15.44 9.90
C SER A 324 6.42 -16.39 9.13
N ALA A 325 7.74 -16.30 9.36
CA ALA A 325 8.71 -17.18 8.73
C ALA A 325 8.45 -18.65 9.07
N GLY A 326 8.19 -18.97 10.35
CA GLY A 326 7.88 -20.34 10.78
C GLY A 326 6.60 -20.88 10.12
N LEU A 327 5.55 -20.06 10.03
CA LEU A 327 4.29 -20.45 9.39
C LEU A 327 4.43 -20.62 7.86
N LEU A 328 5.26 -19.80 7.20
CA LEU A 328 5.57 -19.98 5.78
C LEU A 328 6.37 -21.27 5.52
N LEU A 329 7.31 -21.64 6.39
CA LEU A 329 8.01 -22.91 6.30
C LEU A 329 7.09 -24.11 6.54
N ALA A 330 6.13 -23.99 7.45
CA ALA A 330 5.12 -25.01 7.71
C ALA A 330 4.18 -25.28 6.52
N LEU A 331 4.12 -24.39 5.51
CA LEU A 331 3.38 -24.64 4.26
C LEU A 331 3.89 -25.85 3.49
N HIS A 332 5.12 -26.32 3.75
CA HIS A 332 5.64 -27.56 3.18
C HIS A 332 4.76 -28.78 3.50
N GLU A 333 4.20 -28.80 4.72
CA GLU A 333 3.33 -29.89 5.20
C GLU A 333 1.83 -29.62 4.95
N ALA A 334 1.50 -28.56 4.21
CA ALA A 334 0.12 -28.20 3.97
C ALA A 334 -0.50 -29.01 2.82
N HIS A 335 -0.97 -30.22 3.14
CA HIS A 335 -1.58 -31.14 2.15
C HIS A 335 -3.00 -30.74 1.70
N SER A 336 -3.61 -29.71 2.28
CA SER A 336 -4.92 -29.21 1.85
C SER A 336 -4.96 -27.70 1.74
N ALA A 337 -5.79 -27.18 0.85
CA ALA A 337 -5.98 -25.74 0.67
C ALA A 337 -6.43 -25.03 1.96
N VAL A 338 -7.21 -25.69 2.82
CA VAL A 338 -7.69 -25.13 4.08
C VAL A 338 -6.54 -25.01 5.10
N VAL A 339 -5.67 -26.01 5.21
CA VAL A 339 -4.46 -25.94 6.06
C VAL A 339 -3.55 -24.83 5.58
N ALA A 340 -3.28 -24.76 4.26
CA ALA A 340 -2.49 -23.70 3.67
C ALA A 340 -3.08 -22.31 3.95
N LEU A 341 -4.39 -22.15 3.79
CA LEU A 341 -5.10 -20.92 4.09
C LEU A 341 -4.93 -20.51 5.57
N THR A 342 -5.08 -21.46 6.49
CA THR A 342 -4.93 -21.19 7.93
C THR A 342 -3.51 -20.72 8.27
N LEU A 343 -2.49 -21.38 7.74
CA LEU A 343 -1.09 -20.98 7.92
C LEU A 343 -0.80 -19.60 7.33
N LEU A 344 -1.31 -19.32 6.14
CA LEU A 344 -1.17 -18.02 5.47
C LEU A 344 -1.91 -16.90 6.20
N CYS A 345 -3.10 -17.17 6.74
CA CYS A 345 -3.81 -16.23 7.60
C CYS A 345 -3.03 -15.96 8.89
N GLY A 346 -2.45 -16.98 9.50
CA GLY A 346 -1.57 -16.83 10.65
C GLY A 346 -0.32 -16.00 10.33
N ALA A 347 0.34 -16.28 9.20
CA ALA A 347 1.53 -15.54 8.76
C ALA A 347 1.21 -14.06 8.49
N ALA A 348 0.12 -13.76 7.78
CA ALA A 348 -0.33 -12.40 7.50
C ALA A 348 -0.77 -11.66 8.80
N GLY A 349 -1.45 -12.36 9.71
CA GLY A 349 -1.79 -11.84 11.03
C GLY A 349 -0.55 -11.50 11.85
N ALA A 350 0.45 -12.39 11.89
CA ALA A 350 1.72 -12.09 12.54
C ALA A 350 2.39 -10.86 11.92
N LEU A 351 2.48 -10.80 10.59
CA LEU A 351 3.05 -9.64 9.87
C LEU A 351 2.33 -8.33 10.19
N ALA A 352 1.04 -8.33 10.47
CA ALA A 352 0.29 -7.14 10.85
C ALA A 352 0.85 -6.46 12.11
N CYS A 353 1.43 -7.22 13.05
CA CYS A 353 2.06 -6.69 14.26
C CYS A 353 3.29 -5.80 13.98
N THR A 354 3.92 -5.93 12.79
CA THR A 354 5.04 -5.06 12.40
C THR A 354 4.63 -3.60 12.29
N SER A 355 3.34 -3.30 12.08
CA SER A 355 2.80 -1.93 12.09
C SER A 355 3.01 -1.22 13.43
N ALA A 356 3.05 -1.96 14.54
CA ALA A 356 3.40 -1.47 15.87
C ALA A 356 4.91 -1.63 16.19
N GLY A 357 5.65 -2.30 15.30
CA GLY A 357 7.10 -2.50 15.36
C GLY A 357 7.86 -1.36 14.69
N TYR A 358 8.23 -1.52 13.40
CA TYR A 358 9.12 -0.60 12.69
C TYR A 358 8.51 0.78 12.40
N MET A 359 7.20 0.85 12.13
CA MET A 359 6.57 2.12 11.71
C MET A 359 6.70 3.22 12.76
N PRO A 360 6.34 3.01 14.05
CA PRO A 360 6.45 4.06 15.05
C PRO A 360 7.90 4.43 15.34
N VAL A 361 8.86 3.51 15.16
CA VAL A 361 10.28 3.76 15.47
C VAL A 361 10.84 4.92 14.64
N TYR A 362 10.35 5.15 13.42
CA TYR A 362 10.74 6.34 12.65
C TYR A 362 10.46 7.66 13.40
N LEU A 363 9.33 7.71 14.13
CA LEU A 363 8.96 8.87 14.94
C LEU A 363 9.59 8.82 16.33
N ASP A 364 9.76 7.62 16.91
CA ASP A 364 10.36 7.46 18.24
C ASP A 364 11.82 7.97 18.24
N VAL A 365 12.61 7.64 17.19
CA VAL A 365 14.04 8.02 17.09
C VAL A 365 14.25 9.44 16.57
N ALA A 366 13.37 9.95 15.72
CA ALA A 366 13.46 11.28 15.13
C ALA A 366 12.08 11.95 15.06
N PRO A 367 11.54 12.46 16.18
CA PRO A 367 10.19 13.03 16.23
C PRO A 367 9.96 14.17 15.22
N ARG A 368 11.01 14.92 14.87
CA ARG A 368 10.97 16.06 13.93
C ARG A 368 11.17 15.65 12.47
N ASP A 369 12.04 14.64 12.24
CA ASP A 369 12.47 14.20 10.90
C ASP A 369 11.93 12.80 10.53
N GLY A 370 11.05 12.22 11.35
CA GLY A 370 10.51 10.86 11.16
C GLY A 370 9.84 10.66 9.82
N ALA A 371 9.19 11.68 9.25
CA ALA A 371 8.59 11.61 7.93
C ALA A 371 9.65 11.44 6.82
N ILE A 372 10.81 12.11 6.95
CA ILE A 372 11.93 11.98 6.01
C ILE A 372 12.54 10.59 6.11
N LEU A 373 12.74 10.09 7.33
CA LEU A 373 13.22 8.74 7.59
C LEU A 373 12.26 7.68 7.05
N PHE A 374 10.96 7.87 7.25
CA PHE A 374 9.96 6.97 6.70
C PHE A 374 9.97 6.95 5.17
N ALA A 375 10.07 8.13 4.52
CA ALA A 375 10.18 8.23 3.07
C ALA A 375 11.43 7.51 2.54
N PHE A 376 12.57 7.68 3.23
CA PHE A 376 13.81 6.95 2.93
C PHE A 376 13.63 5.44 3.09
N GLY A 377 13.06 4.97 4.21
CA GLY A 377 12.79 3.55 4.43
C GLY A 377 11.83 2.97 3.41
N ASN A 378 10.80 3.71 3.01
CA ASN A 378 9.82 3.28 2.01
C ASN A 378 10.42 3.13 0.60
N MET A 379 11.44 3.93 0.27
CA MET A 379 12.18 3.76 -0.98
C MET A 379 12.87 2.38 -1.04
N PHE A 380 13.55 1.97 0.04
CA PHE A 380 14.10 0.62 0.15
C PHE A 380 13.02 -0.44 0.27
N GLY A 381 11.90 -0.13 0.93
CA GLY A 381 10.73 -0.99 1.03
C GLY A 381 10.04 -1.31 -0.30
N ALA A 382 10.26 -0.52 -1.36
CA ALA A 382 9.75 -0.83 -2.70
C ALA A 382 10.63 -1.86 -3.45
N VAL A 383 11.93 -1.99 -3.09
CA VAL A 383 12.87 -2.92 -3.74
C VAL A 383 12.40 -4.38 -3.69
N PRO A 384 11.86 -4.91 -2.58
CA PRO A 384 11.27 -6.25 -2.54
C PRO A 384 10.17 -6.50 -3.57
N GLY A 385 9.40 -5.50 -3.94
CA GLY A 385 8.41 -5.62 -5.01
C GLY A 385 9.05 -5.89 -6.38
N ILE A 386 10.25 -5.39 -6.62
CA ILE A 386 11.01 -5.66 -7.85
C ILE A 386 11.72 -7.02 -7.72
N VAL A 387 12.61 -7.13 -6.75
CA VAL A 387 13.52 -8.28 -6.62
C VAL A 387 12.77 -9.51 -6.10
N GLY A 388 12.00 -9.40 -5.01
CA GLY A 388 11.32 -10.51 -4.37
C GLY A 388 10.27 -11.14 -5.27
N VAL A 389 9.50 -10.33 -5.99
CA VAL A 389 8.46 -10.83 -6.92
C VAL A 389 9.08 -11.49 -8.15
N ALA A 390 10.13 -10.87 -8.74
CA ALA A 390 10.81 -11.44 -9.92
C ALA A 390 11.57 -12.72 -9.58
N ILE A 391 12.33 -12.74 -8.48
CA ILE A 391 13.13 -13.91 -8.07
C ILE A 391 12.24 -15.10 -7.68
N THR A 392 11.04 -14.86 -7.16
CA THR A 392 10.05 -15.91 -6.91
C THR A 392 9.70 -16.65 -8.21
N GLY A 393 9.46 -15.93 -9.31
CA GLY A 393 9.20 -16.56 -10.61
C GLY A 393 10.37 -17.38 -11.12
N TRP A 394 11.59 -16.86 -11.00
CA TRP A 394 12.81 -17.60 -11.37
C TRP A 394 13.01 -18.85 -10.50
N LEU A 395 12.80 -18.75 -9.19
CA LEU A 395 12.89 -19.91 -8.29
C LEU A 395 11.89 -21.00 -8.65
N LEU A 396 10.66 -20.61 -9.04
CA LEU A 396 9.63 -21.57 -9.47
C LEU A 396 10.02 -22.30 -10.77
N ASP A 397 10.60 -21.60 -11.75
CA ASP A 397 11.11 -22.25 -12.96
C ASP A 397 12.30 -23.16 -12.66
N PHE A 398 13.18 -22.75 -11.72
CA PHE A 398 14.39 -23.50 -11.38
C PHE A 398 14.13 -24.74 -10.49
N THR A 399 13.26 -24.61 -9.48
CA THR A 399 13.03 -25.65 -8.46
C THR A 399 11.73 -26.42 -8.66
N GLY A 400 10.80 -25.93 -9.45
CA GLY A 400 9.46 -26.49 -9.64
C GLY A 400 8.54 -26.35 -8.42
N THR A 401 8.94 -25.63 -7.35
CA THR A 401 8.18 -25.58 -6.10
C THR A 401 8.09 -24.19 -5.50
N TYR A 402 6.90 -23.83 -4.98
CA TYR A 402 6.69 -22.60 -4.19
C TYR A 402 7.45 -22.61 -2.85
N PHE A 403 7.81 -23.79 -2.33
CA PHE A 403 8.53 -23.93 -1.07
C PHE A 403 9.86 -23.17 -1.10
N ALA A 404 10.60 -23.20 -2.21
CA ALA A 404 11.84 -22.44 -2.36
C ALA A 404 11.65 -20.92 -2.17
N ALA A 405 10.54 -20.36 -2.67
CA ALA A 405 10.20 -18.96 -2.48
C ALA A 405 9.83 -18.65 -1.02
N PHE A 406 9.13 -19.56 -0.34
CA PHE A 406 8.80 -19.41 1.08
C PHE A 406 10.06 -19.53 1.96
N VAL A 407 10.98 -20.42 1.65
CA VAL A 407 12.28 -20.51 2.33
C VAL A 407 13.06 -19.21 2.17
N LEU A 408 13.18 -18.67 0.94
CA LEU A 408 13.84 -17.39 0.72
C LEU A 408 13.17 -16.26 1.53
N THR A 409 11.83 -16.23 1.54
CA THR A 409 11.06 -15.24 2.32
C THR A 409 11.31 -15.39 3.83
N ALA A 410 11.41 -16.62 4.33
CA ALA A 410 11.76 -16.89 5.72
C ALA A 410 13.18 -16.46 6.07
N ILE A 411 14.16 -16.68 5.17
CA ILE A 411 15.54 -16.19 5.33
C ILE A 411 15.57 -14.67 5.41
N VAL A 412 14.92 -13.97 4.48
CA VAL A 412 14.84 -12.49 4.50
C VAL A 412 14.18 -12.00 5.77
N SER A 413 13.14 -12.68 6.24
CA SER A 413 12.45 -12.35 7.50
C SER A 413 13.38 -12.52 8.71
N ALA A 414 14.14 -13.62 8.76
CA ALA A 414 15.10 -13.89 9.83
C ALA A 414 16.24 -12.86 9.85
N LEU A 415 16.80 -12.52 8.68
CA LEU A 415 17.82 -11.47 8.55
C LEU A 415 17.29 -10.08 8.95
N GLY A 416 16.07 -9.75 8.54
CA GLY A 416 15.41 -8.50 8.94
C GLY A 416 15.13 -8.44 10.44
N ALA A 417 14.66 -9.55 11.04
CA ALA A 417 14.45 -9.65 12.47
C ALA A 417 15.78 -9.51 13.26
N LEU A 418 16.84 -10.17 12.80
CA LEU A 418 18.16 -10.09 13.39
C LEU A 418 18.73 -8.68 13.32
N ALA A 419 18.69 -8.05 12.14
CA ALA A 419 19.19 -6.69 11.96
C ALA A 419 18.40 -5.67 12.81
N PHE A 420 17.07 -5.78 12.82
CA PHE A 420 16.22 -4.93 13.65
C PHE A 420 16.49 -5.15 15.15
N GLY A 421 16.58 -6.42 15.56
CA GLY A 421 16.84 -6.79 16.95
C GLY A 421 18.20 -6.29 17.49
N LEU A 422 19.24 -6.34 16.66
CA LEU A 422 20.58 -5.92 17.05
C LEU A 422 20.79 -4.40 16.97
N LEU A 423 20.29 -3.74 15.90
CA LEU A 423 20.67 -2.37 15.58
C LEU A 423 19.68 -1.32 16.06
N VAL A 424 18.41 -1.69 16.34
CA VAL A 424 17.40 -0.70 16.69
C VAL A 424 17.42 -0.41 18.19
N ASP A 425 17.56 0.88 18.51
CA ASP A 425 17.20 1.47 19.79
C ASP A 425 16.17 2.57 19.52
N ALA A 426 14.98 2.46 20.11
CA ALA A 426 13.85 3.35 19.88
C ALA A 426 13.93 4.64 20.73
N ARG A 427 15.13 5.00 21.21
CA ARG A 427 15.34 6.27 21.92
C ARG A 427 15.51 7.41 20.93
N PRO A 428 15.00 8.61 21.26
CA PRO A 428 15.22 9.79 20.42
C PRO A 428 16.72 10.03 20.21
N PHE A 429 17.09 10.38 18.99
CA PHE A 429 18.44 10.80 18.70
C PHE A 429 18.70 12.14 19.42
N VAL A 430 19.68 12.13 20.32
CA VAL A 430 20.19 13.35 20.95
C VAL A 430 21.21 13.96 20.01
N ASP A 431 21.09 15.27 19.76
CA ASP A 431 22.02 16.06 18.93
C ASP A 431 23.36 16.25 19.63
#